data_68674d60e552c447e2e690991425589e
#
_entry.id   68674d60e552c447e2e690991425589e
#
_cell.length_a   1.000
_cell.length_b   1.000
_cell.length_c   1.000
_cell.angle_alpha   90.00
_cell.angle_beta   90.00
_cell.angle_gamma   90.00
#
_symmetry.space_group_name_H-M   'P 1'
#
loop_
_entity.id
_entity.type
_entity.pdbx_description
1 polymer ?
#
loop_
_entity_poly.entity_id
_entity_poly.type
_entity_poly.pdbx_seq_one_letter_code
_entity_poly.pdbx_strand_id
1 'polypeptide(L)'
;LQKKVQTLSDTVTEISDSANTLISQADQLDQLKEQEKQQQTTENEGSGSNESSAVNESFTDNSDSSMDSLLSQVKTLLPQDNGTWSVYVCNLLKDSNGVINNTPMQAASLIKLYIMGAVYDNYDAISQSHGGDTVDSNISSMITVSDNDAANTLVNWLGNGDNSAGMQKVNEFCQKYGFNDTQM
;
A
#
# COMPACT_ATOMS: atom_id res chain seq x y z
N LEU A 1 -23.39 -13.44 7.92
CA LEU A 1 -21.99 -13.11 7.76
C LEU A 1 -21.45 -13.60 6.40
N GLN A 2 -21.58 -14.89 6.07
CA GLN A 2 -21.10 -15.47 4.82
C GLN A 2 -21.61 -14.75 3.56
N LYS A 3 -22.91 -14.38 3.49
CA LYS A 3 -23.43 -13.60 2.37
C LYS A 3 -22.76 -12.25 2.19
N LYS A 4 -22.43 -11.54 3.28
CA LYS A 4 -21.75 -10.24 3.22
C LYS A 4 -20.29 -10.38 2.76
N VAL A 5 -19.62 -11.46 3.20
CA VAL A 5 -18.24 -11.77 2.78
C VAL A 5 -18.21 -12.12 1.28
N GLN A 6 -19.18 -12.90 0.80
CA GLN A 6 -19.28 -13.23 -0.63
C GLN A 6 -19.55 -11.98 -1.46
N THR A 7 -20.49 -11.12 -1.06
CA THR A 7 -20.75 -9.85 -1.76
C THR A 7 -19.52 -8.97 -1.82
N LEU A 8 -18.74 -8.88 -0.71
CA LEU A 8 -17.52 -8.11 -0.68
C LEU A 8 -16.44 -8.70 -1.61
N SER A 9 -16.31 -10.03 -1.64
CA SER A 9 -15.41 -10.73 -2.55
C SER A 9 -15.77 -10.48 -4.00
N ASP A 10 -17.05 -10.56 -4.34
CA ASP A 10 -17.56 -10.32 -5.69
C ASP A 10 -17.28 -8.86 -6.11
N THR A 11 -17.53 -7.90 -5.20
CA THR A 11 -17.24 -6.48 -5.44
C THR A 11 -15.73 -6.21 -5.64
N VAL A 12 -14.87 -6.85 -4.85
CA VAL A 12 -13.41 -6.73 -5.02
C VAL A 12 -12.96 -7.29 -6.38
N THR A 13 -13.56 -8.39 -6.82
CA THR A 13 -13.28 -8.96 -8.15
C THR A 13 -13.72 -8.00 -9.26
N GLU A 14 -14.92 -7.44 -9.18
CA GLU A 14 -15.43 -6.47 -10.17
C GLU A 14 -14.55 -5.20 -10.22
N ILE A 15 -14.08 -4.71 -9.09
CA ILE A 15 -13.15 -3.57 -9.02
C ILE A 15 -11.81 -3.94 -9.67
N SER A 16 -11.29 -5.13 -9.39
CA SER A 16 -10.04 -5.61 -9.98
C SER A 16 -10.13 -5.73 -11.51
N ASP A 17 -11.22 -6.30 -12.02
CA ASP A 17 -11.44 -6.44 -13.45
C ASP A 17 -11.62 -5.07 -14.15
N SER A 18 -12.30 -4.16 -13.49
CA SER A 18 -12.46 -2.78 -13.97
C SER A 18 -11.11 -2.05 -13.99
N ALA A 19 -10.30 -2.19 -12.95
CA ALA A 19 -8.96 -1.63 -12.88
C ALA A 19 -8.05 -2.17 -14.00
N ASN A 20 -8.06 -3.47 -14.25
CA ASN A 20 -7.29 -4.09 -15.33
C ASN A 20 -7.73 -3.58 -16.72
N THR A 21 -9.03 -3.37 -16.89
CA THR A 21 -9.57 -2.79 -18.13
C THR A 21 -9.09 -1.35 -18.35
N LEU A 22 -9.12 -0.53 -17.29
CA LEU A 22 -8.65 0.86 -17.32
C LEU A 22 -7.14 0.94 -17.58
N ILE A 23 -6.34 0.06 -16.97
CA ILE A 23 -4.90 -0.03 -17.22
C ILE A 23 -4.64 -0.33 -18.70
N SER A 24 -5.35 -1.30 -19.27
CA SER A 24 -5.23 -1.63 -20.71
C SER A 24 -5.60 -0.46 -21.63
N GLN A 25 -6.62 0.31 -21.27
CA GLN A 25 -7.02 1.49 -22.04
C GLN A 25 -6.01 2.63 -21.92
N ALA A 26 -5.42 2.82 -20.73
CA ALA A 26 -4.37 3.79 -20.49
C ALA A 26 -3.11 3.47 -21.32
N ASP A 27 -2.71 2.19 -21.36
CA ASP A 27 -1.57 1.74 -22.18
C ASP A 27 -1.80 1.98 -23.68
N GLN A 28 -3.03 1.80 -24.17
CA GLN A 28 -3.38 2.12 -25.56
C GLN A 28 -3.30 3.63 -25.84
N LEU A 29 -3.74 4.44 -24.89
CA LEU A 29 -3.68 5.90 -25.02
C LEU A 29 -2.24 6.43 -25.03
N ASP A 30 -1.37 5.86 -24.20
CA ASP A 30 0.04 6.21 -24.17
C ASP A 30 0.77 5.82 -25.45
N GLN A 31 0.44 4.64 -26.04
CA GLN A 31 0.97 4.25 -27.35
C GLN A 31 0.54 5.22 -28.46
N LEU A 32 -0.69 5.71 -28.42
CA LEU A 32 -1.15 6.72 -29.37
C LEU A 32 -0.42 8.06 -29.19
N LYS A 33 -0.19 8.50 -27.95
CA LYS A 33 0.57 9.73 -27.66
C LYS A 33 2.04 9.63 -28.07
N GLU A 34 2.66 8.47 -27.88
CA GLU A 34 4.03 8.21 -28.36
C GLU A 34 4.10 8.28 -29.91
N GLN A 35 3.10 7.78 -30.60
CA GLN A 35 3.01 7.90 -32.07
C GLN A 35 2.84 9.35 -32.53
N GLU A 36 2.04 10.15 -31.81
CA GLU A 36 1.89 11.59 -32.08
C GLU A 36 3.17 12.38 -31.79
N LYS A 37 3.90 12.05 -30.70
CA LYS A 37 5.20 12.66 -30.38
C LYS A 37 6.25 12.39 -31.44
N GLN A 38 6.29 11.19 -32.00
CA GLN A 38 7.25 10.84 -33.07
C GLN A 38 6.97 11.60 -34.37
N GLN A 39 5.77 12.14 -34.56
CA GLN A 39 5.45 13.01 -35.71
C GLN A 39 5.78 14.49 -35.45
N GLN A 40 6.02 14.92 -34.20
CA GLN A 40 6.33 16.31 -33.84
C GLN A 40 7.81 16.59 -33.50
N THR A 41 8.69 15.59 -33.51
CA THR A 41 10.13 15.83 -33.24
C THR A 41 10.91 16.17 -34.50
N THR A 42 10.59 17.31 -35.09
CA THR A 42 11.52 18.14 -35.84
C THR A 42 11.28 19.59 -35.40
N GLU A 43 11.81 19.96 -34.25
CA GLU A 43 12.19 21.32 -33.84
C GLU A 43 12.11 21.45 -32.30
N ASN A 44 13.21 21.42 -31.66
CA ASN A 44 13.78 22.41 -30.75
C ASN A 44 14.54 21.78 -29.56
N GLU A 45 15.83 21.94 -29.60
CA GLU A 45 16.74 21.74 -28.46
C GLU A 45 16.76 22.96 -27.54
N GLY A 46 16.93 22.74 -26.24
CA GLY A 46 17.42 23.77 -25.35
C GLY A 46 17.20 23.63 -23.85
N SER A 47 18.28 23.19 -23.16
CA SER A 47 18.76 23.61 -21.82
C SER A 47 17.82 23.43 -20.59
N GLY A 48 18.08 22.62 -19.61
CA GLY A 48 19.19 22.54 -18.66
C GLY A 48 18.91 23.28 -17.37
N SER A 49 18.72 22.54 -16.24
CA SER A 49 19.46 22.80 -15.00
C SER A 49 19.02 21.87 -13.86
N ASN A 50 20.02 21.33 -13.26
CA ASN A 50 20.11 20.50 -12.06
C ASN A 50 19.89 21.37 -10.82
N GLU A 51 19.09 20.92 -9.84
CA GLU A 51 19.33 21.26 -8.45
C GLU A 51 18.92 20.11 -7.52
N SER A 52 19.93 19.64 -6.81
CA SER A 52 19.92 18.73 -5.71
C SER A 52 19.25 19.38 -4.49
N SER A 53 18.27 18.71 -3.88
CA SER A 53 17.83 19.03 -2.53
C SER A 53 17.40 17.79 -1.77
N ALA A 54 17.85 17.76 -0.53
CA ALA A 54 17.80 16.75 0.49
C ALA A 54 16.49 15.94 0.55
N VAL A 55 16.65 14.64 0.67
CA VAL A 55 15.60 13.63 0.79
C VAL A 55 14.89 13.80 2.13
N ASN A 56 13.78 14.47 2.12
CA ASN A 56 12.72 14.26 3.07
C ASN A 56 11.83 13.22 2.38
N GLU A 57 11.91 11.94 2.76
CA GLU A 57 11.06 10.88 2.22
C GLU A 57 9.63 11.02 2.74
N SER A 58 9.03 12.14 2.45
CA SER A 58 7.61 12.29 2.32
C SER A 58 7.23 11.64 0.99
N PHE A 59 6.22 10.82 1.00
CA PHE A 59 5.57 10.20 -0.13
C PHE A 59 5.67 11.08 -1.39
N THR A 60 6.55 10.72 -2.31
CA THR A 60 6.71 11.46 -3.57
C THR A 60 5.62 10.99 -4.51
N ASP A 61 4.69 11.89 -4.81
CA ASP A 61 3.74 11.72 -5.89
C ASP A 61 4.52 11.66 -7.22
N ASN A 62 4.61 10.47 -7.79
CA ASN A 62 5.24 10.21 -9.08
C ASN A 62 4.15 9.91 -10.10
N SER A 63 3.20 10.84 -10.26
CA SER A 63 2.10 10.68 -11.18
C SER A 63 2.50 11.05 -12.61
N ASP A 64 1.97 10.31 -13.57
CA ASP A 64 1.92 10.65 -14.98
C ASP A 64 0.48 11.00 -15.39
N SER A 65 0.29 11.51 -16.61
CA SER A 65 -1.04 11.89 -17.09
C SER A 65 -2.05 10.73 -17.14
N SER A 66 -1.57 9.50 -17.25
CA SER A 66 -2.36 8.27 -17.19
C SER A 66 -2.84 8.00 -15.76
N MET A 67 -1.94 8.16 -14.76
CA MET A 67 -2.25 8.02 -13.35
C MET A 67 -3.24 9.10 -12.89
N ASP A 68 -3.04 10.36 -13.29
CA ASP A 68 -3.94 11.46 -12.97
C ASP A 68 -5.35 11.23 -13.51
N SER A 69 -5.45 10.71 -14.75
CA SER A 69 -6.72 10.34 -15.36
C SER A 69 -7.41 9.22 -14.59
N LEU A 70 -6.66 8.18 -14.20
CA LEU A 70 -7.17 7.07 -13.39
C LEU A 70 -7.67 7.56 -12.02
N LEU A 71 -6.89 8.35 -11.32
CA LEU A 71 -7.28 8.90 -10.01
C LEU A 71 -8.54 9.77 -10.11
N SER A 72 -8.67 10.55 -11.19
CA SER A 72 -9.86 11.36 -11.44
C SER A 72 -11.11 10.48 -11.62
N GLN A 73 -10.99 9.37 -12.34
CA GLN A 73 -12.08 8.40 -12.51
C GLN A 73 -12.40 7.69 -11.18
N VAL A 74 -11.40 7.20 -10.46
CA VAL A 74 -11.58 6.58 -9.14
C VAL A 74 -12.30 7.53 -8.20
N LYS A 75 -11.93 8.81 -8.17
CA LYS A 75 -12.56 9.83 -7.32
C LYS A 75 -14.07 9.96 -7.57
N THR A 76 -14.52 9.77 -8.81
CA THR A 76 -15.98 9.82 -9.13
C THR A 76 -16.75 8.60 -8.64
N LEU A 77 -16.05 7.47 -8.41
CA LEU A 77 -16.65 6.23 -7.93
C LEU A 77 -16.71 6.15 -6.41
N LEU A 78 -15.96 7.01 -5.69
CA LEU A 78 -15.97 7.01 -4.24
C LEU A 78 -17.32 7.54 -3.72
N PRO A 79 -17.93 6.88 -2.72
CA PRO A 79 -19.11 7.39 -2.07
C PRO A 79 -18.89 8.78 -1.47
N GLN A 80 -19.76 9.73 -1.79
CA GLN A 80 -19.64 11.14 -1.36
C GLN A 80 -20.36 11.44 -0.05
N ASP A 81 -21.17 10.53 0.44
CA ASP A 81 -22.15 10.76 1.49
C ASP A 81 -21.77 10.17 2.85
N ASN A 82 -20.80 9.28 2.92
CA ASN A 82 -20.43 8.58 4.17
C ASN A 82 -18.93 8.30 4.31
N GLY A 83 -18.26 9.14 5.06
CA GLY A 83 -16.92 8.91 5.53
C GLY A 83 -15.82 9.59 4.69
N THR A 84 -14.60 9.38 5.12
CA THR A 84 -13.39 9.90 4.48
C THR A 84 -12.67 8.73 3.82
N TRP A 85 -12.30 8.90 2.55
CA TRP A 85 -11.59 7.92 1.77
C TRP A 85 -10.15 8.36 1.53
N SER A 86 -9.23 7.45 1.68
CA SER A 86 -7.86 7.59 1.21
C SER A 86 -7.57 6.44 0.25
N VAL A 87 -7.06 6.76 -0.94
CA VAL A 87 -6.77 5.75 -1.97
C VAL A 87 -5.36 5.98 -2.47
N TYR A 88 -4.56 4.93 -2.46
CA TYR A 88 -3.25 4.89 -3.08
C TYR A 88 -3.26 3.93 -4.26
N VAL A 89 -2.75 4.37 -5.40
CA VAL A 89 -2.60 3.56 -6.60
C VAL A 89 -1.15 3.58 -7.04
N CYS A 90 -0.60 2.42 -7.36
CA CYS A 90 0.75 2.27 -7.89
C CYS A 90 0.74 1.37 -9.13
N ASN A 91 1.31 1.85 -10.22
CA ASN A 91 1.58 1.05 -11.40
C ASN A 91 3.02 0.51 -11.29
N LEU A 92 3.16 -0.76 -10.91
CA LEU A 92 4.45 -1.41 -10.68
C LEU A 92 5.32 -1.53 -11.93
N LEU A 93 4.73 -1.48 -13.12
CA LEU A 93 5.47 -1.57 -14.38
C LEU A 93 6.08 -0.24 -14.82
N LYS A 94 5.38 0.87 -14.51
CA LYS A 94 5.79 2.23 -14.90
C LYS A 94 6.44 3.00 -13.75
N ASP A 95 6.45 2.41 -12.54
CA ASP A 95 6.87 3.08 -11.30
C ASP A 95 6.15 4.42 -11.10
N SER A 96 4.90 4.51 -11.58
CA SER A 96 4.05 5.68 -11.39
C SER A 96 3.03 5.41 -10.30
N ASN A 97 2.77 6.41 -9.48
CA ASN A 97 1.84 6.30 -8.38
C ASN A 97 1.08 7.61 -8.17
N GLY A 98 0.02 7.52 -7.40
CA GLY A 98 -0.72 8.69 -6.98
C GLY A 98 -1.69 8.39 -5.85
N VAL A 99 -2.16 9.43 -5.20
CA VAL A 99 -2.99 9.34 -4.01
C VAL A 99 -4.20 10.26 -4.07
N ILE A 100 -5.32 9.78 -3.55
CA ILE A 100 -6.49 10.61 -3.25
C ILE A 100 -6.54 10.74 -1.74
N ASN A 101 -6.48 11.98 -1.23
CA ASN A 101 -6.56 12.28 0.20
C ASN A 101 -5.46 11.61 1.04
N ASN A 102 -4.27 12.21 1.02
CA ASN A 102 -3.13 11.77 1.84
C ASN A 102 -3.20 12.36 3.26
N THR A 103 -4.26 12.06 4.02
CA THR A 103 -4.39 12.44 5.43
C THR A 103 -4.24 11.22 6.33
N PRO A 104 -3.67 11.37 7.54
CA PRO A 104 -3.61 10.27 8.50
C PRO A 104 -4.98 9.68 8.77
N MET A 105 -5.08 8.36 8.72
CA MET A 105 -6.30 7.61 8.93
C MET A 105 -6.04 6.39 9.81
N GLN A 106 -7.09 5.89 10.47
CA GLN A 106 -6.98 4.67 11.23
C GLN A 106 -6.73 3.47 10.29
N ALA A 107 -5.61 2.81 10.48
CA ALA A 107 -5.17 1.70 9.61
C ALA A 107 -6.07 0.46 9.70
N ALA A 108 -6.79 0.27 10.82
CA ALA A 108 -7.54 -0.96 11.10
C ALA A 108 -6.66 -2.21 10.85
N SER A 109 -7.16 -3.20 10.11
CA SER A 109 -6.41 -4.44 9.85
C SER A 109 -5.21 -4.27 8.90
N LEU A 110 -5.01 -3.13 8.26
CA LEU A 110 -3.81 -2.88 7.46
C LEU A 110 -2.54 -2.89 8.32
N ILE A 111 -2.64 -2.52 9.60
CA ILE A 111 -1.49 -2.58 10.53
C ILE A 111 -0.90 -3.99 10.67
N LYS A 112 -1.68 -5.04 10.39
CA LYS A 112 -1.23 -6.43 10.48
C LYS A 112 -0.11 -6.77 9.50
N LEU A 113 -0.01 -6.07 8.39
CA LEU A 113 1.13 -6.21 7.47
C LEU A 113 2.44 -5.78 8.13
N TYR A 114 2.41 -4.70 8.91
CA TYR A 114 3.58 -4.19 9.64
C TYR A 114 3.92 -5.06 10.86
N ILE A 115 2.89 -5.60 11.54
CA ILE A 115 3.10 -6.61 12.59
C ILE A 115 3.80 -7.83 12.00
N MET A 116 3.34 -8.35 10.86
CA MET A 116 3.97 -9.48 10.17
C MET A 116 5.43 -9.17 9.83
N GLY A 117 5.71 -8.00 9.27
CA GLY A 117 7.08 -7.57 8.95
C GLY A 117 7.97 -7.51 10.18
N ALA A 118 7.49 -6.92 11.28
CA ALA A 118 8.22 -6.86 12.55
C ALA A 118 8.48 -8.25 13.15
N VAL A 119 7.52 -9.18 13.00
CA VAL A 119 7.69 -10.57 13.44
C VAL A 119 8.77 -11.27 12.62
N TYR A 120 8.79 -11.12 11.29
CA TYR A 120 9.85 -11.69 10.46
C TYR A 120 11.22 -11.08 10.74
N ASP A 121 11.29 -9.80 11.06
CA ASP A 121 12.55 -9.12 11.43
C ASP A 121 13.13 -9.66 12.78
N ASN A 122 12.29 -10.28 13.60
CA ASN A 122 12.64 -10.87 14.89
C ASN A 122 12.34 -12.39 14.96
N TYR A 123 12.16 -13.04 13.81
CA TYR A 123 11.62 -14.38 13.69
C TYR A 123 12.40 -15.44 14.49
N ASP A 124 13.73 -15.41 14.41
CA ASP A 124 14.59 -16.40 15.08
C ASP A 124 14.40 -16.37 16.62
N ALA A 125 14.37 -15.17 17.21
CA ALA A 125 14.20 -15.02 18.66
C ALA A 125 12.80 -15.47 19.12
N ILE A 126 11.75 -15.12 18.34
CA ILE A 126 10.37 -15.48 18.67
C ILE A 126 10.18 -16.99 18.48
N SER A 127 10.69 -17.58 17.40
CA SER A 127 10.58 -19.01 17.09
C SER A 127 11.32 -19.87 18.12
N GLN A 128 12.46 -19.39 18.63
CA GLN A 128 13.20 -20.08 19.68
C GLN A 128 12.40 -20.15 20.98
N SER A 129 11.57 -19.15 21.26
CA SER A 129 10.79 -19.06 22.50
C SER A 129 9.43 -19.75 22.41
N HIS A 130 8.80 -19.73 21.23
CA HIS A 130 7.39 -20.14 21.05
C HIS A 130 7.21 -21.28 20.04
N GLY A 131 8.26 -21.69 19.32
CA GLY A 131 8.24 -22.68 18.26
C GLY A 131 7.83 -22.11 16.91
N GLY A 132 8.59 -22.42 15.85
CA GLY A 132 8.39 -21.89 14.51
C GLY A 132 6.97 -22.15 13.97
N ASP A 133 6.50 -23.40 14.04
CA ASP A 133 5.15 -23.77 13.56
C ASP A 133 4.04 -22.96 14.24
N THR A 134 4.22 -22.61 15.52
CA THR A 134 3.25 -21.80 16.27
C THR A 134 3.28 -20.35 15.82
N VAL A 135 4.46 -19.80 15.55
CA VAL A 135 4.63 -18.44 15.00
C VAL A 135 3.98 -18.37 13.62
N ASP A 136 4.28 -19.32 12.73
CA ASP A 136 3.73 -19.36 11.37
C ASP A 136 2.22 -19.52 11.36
N SER A 137 1.67 -20.34 12.27
CA SER A 137 0.22 -20.49 12.42
C SER A 137 -0.47 -19.18 12.83
N ASN A 138 0.12 -18.41 13.76
CA ASN A 138 -0.42 -17.11 14.16
C ASN A 138 -0.30 -16.08 13.02
N ILE A 139 0.84 -16.03 12.31
CA ILE A 139 1.00 -15.17 11.13
C ILE A 139 -0.07 -15.51 10.10
N SER A 140 -0.24 -16.79 9.78
CA SER A 140 -1.24 -17.26 8.81
C SER A 140 -2.65 -16.84 9.22
N SER A 141 -3.07 -17.09 10.45
CA SER A 141 -4.40 -16.69 10.94
C SER A 141 -4.60 -15.18 10.90
N MET A 142 -3.59 -14.41 11.34
CA MET A 142 -3.63 -12.95 11.32
C MET A 142 -3.84 -12.41 9.90
N ILE A 143 -3.13 -12.95 8.89
CA ILE A 143 -3.15 -12.42 7.52
C ILE A 143 -4.31 -12.96 6.70
N THR A 144 -4.62 -14.26 6.77
CA THR A 144 -5.59 -14.89 5.88
C THR A 144 -7.05 -14.66 6.30
N VAL A 145 -7.32 -14.62 7.62
CA VAL A 145 -8.67 -14.40 8.16
C VAL A 145 -8.77 -13.16 9.04
N SER A 146 -7.71 -12.36 9.07
CA SER A 146 -7.64 -11.10 9.84
C SER A 146 -7.90 -11.31 11.34
N ASP A 147 -7.37 -12.40 11.90
CA ASP A 147 -7.54 -12.76 13.31
C ASP A 147 -6.84 -11.72 14.22
N ASN A 148 -7.63 -11.12 15.14
CA ASN A 148 -7.13 -10.13 16.08
C ASN A 148 -6.40 -10.75 17.27
N ASP A 149 -6.80 -11.94 17.71
CA ASP A 149 -6.15 -12.63 18.83
C ASP A 149 -4.75 -13.10 18.41
N ALA A 150 -4.62 -13.59 17.18
CA ALA A 150 -3.33 -13.91 16.58
C ALA A 150 -2.42 -12.66 16.48
N ALA A 151 -2.97 -11.51 16.03
CA ALA A 151 -2.23 -10.26 15.97
C ALA A 151 -1.75 -9.81 17.37
N ASN A 152 -2.63 -9.83 18.37
CA ASN A 152 -2.30 -9.47 19.74
C ASN A 152 -1.24 -10.42 20.34
N THR A 153 -1.32 -11.70 20.03
CA THR A 153 -0.35 -12.71 20.45
C THR A 153 1.03 -12.40 19.88
N LEU A 154 1.12 -12.11 18.58
CA LEU A 154 2.38 -11.78 17.91
C LEU A 154 3.00 -10.49 18.46
N VAL A 155 2.19 -9.47 18.70
CA VAL A 155 2.65 -8.22 19.34
C VAL A 155 3.15 -8.47 20.76
N ASN A 156 2.45 -9.31 21.52
CA ASN A 156 2.88 -9.69 22.87
C ASN A 156 4.23 -10.40 22.84
N TRP A 157 4.45 -11.30 21.92
CA TRP A 157 5.73 -12.02 21.77
C TRP A 157 6.87 -11.10 21.33
N LEU A 158 6.61 -10.15 20.42
CA LEU A 158 7.57 -9.12 20.03
C LEU A 158 8.08 -8.33 21.26
N GLY A 159 7.18 -8.07 22.21
CA GLY A 159 7.49 -7.35 23.45
C GLY A 159 7.90 -8.24 24.64
N ASN A 160 8.20 -9.53 24.41
CA ASN A 160 8.52 -10.48 25.48
C ASN A 160 7.48 -10.51 26.63
N GLY A 161 6.20 -10.46 26.26
CA GLY A 161 5.07 -10.47 27.18
C GLY A 161 4.49 -9.08 27.50
N ASP A 162 5.09 -8.00 27.01
CA ASP A 162 4.61 -6.63 27.14
C ASP A 162 4.09 -6.08 25.82
N ASN A 163 2.79 -5.82 25.75
CA ASN A 163 2.17 -5.31 24.53
C ASN A 163 2.66 -3.91 24.13
N SER A 164 2.98 -3.04 25.09
CA SER A 164 3.53 -1.71 24.79
C SER A 164 4.91 -1.80 24.16
N ALA A 165 5.76 -2.68 24.68
CA ALA A 165 7.07 -2.96 24.10
C ALA A 165 6.93 -3.61 22.71
N GLY A 166 5.93 -4.47 22.52
CA GLY A 166 5.63 -5.07 21.22
C GLY A 166 5.17 -4.04 20.17
N MET A 167 4.26 -3.13 20.53
CA MET A 167 3.85 -2.02 19.65
C MET A 167 5.05 -1.12 19.28
N GLN A 168 5.95 -0.86 20.25
CA GLN A 168 7.17 -0.11 19.98
C GLN A 168 8.07 -0.84 18.96
N LYS A 169 8.17 -2.18 19.03
CA LYS A 169 8.90 -2.99 18.04
C LYS A 169 8.32 -2.87 16.63
N VAL A 170 6.98 -2.83 16.51
CA VAL A 170 6.33 -2.57 15.23
C VAL A 170 6.66 -1.17 14.71
N ASN A 171 6.65 -0.16 15.58
CA ASN A 171 7.01 1.21 15.19
C ASN A 171 8.49 1.32 14.80
N GLU A 172 9.40 0.64 15.50
CA GLU A 172 10.82 0.55 15.14
C GLU A 172 11.01 -0.10 13.76
N PHE A 173 10.25 -1.17 13.47
CA PHE A 173 10.22 -1.78 12.14
C PHE A 173 9.75 -0.79 11.07
N CYS A 174 8.66 -0.07 11.32
CA CYS A 174 8.15 0.94 10.39
C CYS A 174 9.22 2.00 10.07
N GLN A 175 9.86 2.55 11.08
CA GLN A 175 10.93 3.53 10.93
C GLN A 175 12.14 2.97 10.16
N LYS A 176 12.57 1.73 10.50
CA LYS A 176 13.71 1.06 9.87
C LYS A 176 13.53 0.90 8.36
N TYR A 177 12.30 0.65 7.93
CA TYR A 177 11.99 0.39 6.52
C TYR A 177 11.32 1.58 5.80
N GLY A 178 11.36 2.78 6.39
CA GLY A 178 10.89 4.01 5.73
C GLY A 178 9.37 4.25 5.79
N PHE A 179 8.61 3.47 6.57
CA PHE A 179 7.17 3.67 6.78
C PHE A 179 6.91 4.72 7.86
N ASN A 180 7.46 5.92 7.70
CA ASN A 180 7.54 6.95 8.74
C ASN A 180 6.17 7.50 9.18
N ASP A 181 5.16 7.37 8.32
CA ASP A 181 3.78 7.83 8.58
C ASP A 181 2.89 6.73 9.17
N THR A 182 3.47 5.55 9.48
CA THR A 182 2.77 4.41 10.07
C THR A 182 3.21 4.21 11.52
N GLN A 183 2.24 4.16 12.42
CA GLN A 183 2.49 3.86 13.84
C GLN A 183 1.36 3.06 14.46
N MET A 184 1.69 2.34 15.52
CA MET A 184 0.79 1.52 16.32
C MET A 184 0.61 2.10 17.73
#